data_14c65ddc20df2713dfb0eab6ca326123
#
_entry.id   14c65ddc20df2713dfb0eab6ca326123
#
_cell.length_a   1.000
_cell.length_b   1.000
_cell.length_c   1.000
_cell.angle_alpha   90.00
_cell.angle_beta   90.00
_cell.angle_gamma   90.00
#
_symmetry.space_group_name_H-M   'P 1'
#
loop_
_entity.id
_entity.type
_entity.pdbx_description
1 polymer ?
#
loop_
_entity_poly.entity_id
_entity_poly.type
_entity_poly.pdbx_seq_one_letter_code
_entity_poly.pdbx_strand_id
1 'polypeptide(L)'
;IEEIAYINCHVWPYNWKWMRGDHMREDLQRSCENTEEYIAMHVELAEKINKPLVVEEFGMPRDDMNFHKEATTECRDHYYDFVFAMVERAAAEGGKLAGCNFWSWGGYAVTHVEDHEYWAKGDDYTGDPAQEQQGLNSIFADDHTTIEIIRSANNNIATALAEQNSEE
;
A
#
# COMPACT_ATOMS: atom_id res chain seq x y z
N ILE A 1 24.10 3.23 15.06
CA ILE A 1 23.08 3.99 14.32
C ILE A 1 22.05 4.54 15.33
N GLU A 2 22.55 5.28 16.30
CA GLU A 2 21.76 5.75 17.45
C GLU A 2 20.74 6.83 17.03
N GLU A 3 21.07 7.63 16.04
CA GLU A 3 20.30 8.76 15.54
C GLU A 3 19.13 8.35 14.62
N ILE A 4 19.09 7.12 14.14
CA ILE A 4 17.99 6.63 13.29
C ILE A 4 16.84 6.18 14.19
N ALA A 5 15.67 6.80 14.00
CA ALA A 5 14.47 6.49 14.77
C ALA A 5 13.82 5.17 14.31
N TYR A 6 13.71 4.95 13.00
CA TYR A 6 13.13 3.74 12.38
C TYR A 6 13.81 3.45 11.05
N ILE A 7 13.62 2.26 10.53
CA ILE A 7 14.01 1.89 9.16
C ILE A 7 12.77 1.76 8.29
N ASN A 8 12.94 1.91 6.99
CA ASN A 8 11.85 1.80 6.05
C ASN A 8 12.17 0.87 4.88
N CYS A 9 11.11 0.44 4.20
CA CYS A 9 11.19 -0.21 2.90
C CYS A 9 10.00 0.21 2.03
N HIS A 10 10.14 0.05 0.72
CA HIS A 10 9.08 0.23 -0.26
C HIS A 10 8.75 -1.12 -0.90
N VAL A 11 7.51 -1.31 -1.38
CA VAL A 11 7.10 -2.56 -2.03
C VAL A 11 6.21 -2.26 -3.24
N TRP A 12 6.69 -2.64 -4.43
CA TRP A 12 6.00 -2.38 -5.69
C TRP A 12 5.95 -3.64 -6.57
N PRO A 13 4.97 -4.54 -6.38
CA PRO A 13 4.90 -5.82 -7.11
C PRO A 13 4.94 -5.67 -8.63
N TYR A 14 4.20 -4.71 -9.18
CA TYR A 14 4.20 -4.45 -10.62
C TYR A 14 5.56 -3.96 -11.12
N ASN A 15 6.13 -2.95 -10.49
CA ASN A 15 7.41 -2.35 -10.89
C ASN A 15 8.57 -3.35 -10.78
N TRP A 16 8.49 -4.27 -9.81
CA TRP A 16 9.50 -5.32 -9.59
C TRP A 16 9.24 -6.59 -10.38
N LYS A 17 8.24 -6.60 -11.25
CA LYS A 17 7.87 -7.72 -12.12
C LYS A 17 7.46 -9.00 -11.36
N TRP A 18 6.96 -8.82 -10.15
CA TRP A 18 6.28 -9.89 -9.43
C TRP A 18 4.87 -10.09 -9.97
N MET A 19 4.31 -9.06 -10.60
CA MET A 19 3.01 -9.04 -11.23
C MET A 19 3.15 -8.54 -12.68
N ARG A 20 2.46 -9.20 -13.61
CA ARG A 20 2.29 -8.76 -14.99
C ARG A 20 0.99 -7.97 -15.11
N GLY A 21 1.02 -6.86 -15.84
CA GLY A 21 -0.15 -5.99 -15.96
C GLY A 21 -1.35 -6.65 -16.65
N ASP A 22 -1.10 -7.53 -17.61
CA ASP A 22 -2.11 -8.31 -18.34
C ASP A 22 -2.54 -9.62 -17.63
N HIS A 23 -1.97 -9.93 -16.47
CA HIS A 23 -2.22 -11.15 -15.69
C HIS A 23 -2.30 -10.88 -14.19
N MET A 24 -2.86 -9.73 -13.81
CA MET A 24 -2.86 -9.26 -12.41
C MET A 24 -3.50 -10.28 -11.45
N ARG A 25 -4.68 -10.81 -11.80
CA ARG A 25 -5.39 -11.78 -10.96
C ARG A 25 -4.64 -13.10 -10.79
N GLU A 26 -3.96 -13.56 -11.85
CA GLU A 26 -3.17 -14.78 -11.82
C GLU A 26 -1.90 -14.64 -10.98
N ASP A 27 -1.26 -13.45 -11.05
CA ASP A 27 0.00 -13.17 -10.36
C ASP A 27 -0.20 -12.62 -8.94
N LEU A 28 -1.45 -12.35 -8.51
CA LEU A 28 -1.75 -11.70 -7.23
C LEU A 28 -1.22 -12.47 -6.04
N GLN A 29 -1.48 -13.79 -5.99
CA GLN A 29 -1.02 -14.65 -4.90
C GLN A 29 0.51 -14.63 -4.79
N ARG A 30 1.22 -14.79 -5.90
CA ARG A 30 2.69 -14.70 -5.94
C ARG A 30 3.19 -13.33 -5.48
N SER A 31 2.49 -12.26 -5.84
CA SER A 31 2.83 -10.90 -5.41
C SER A 31 2.72 -10.74 -3.90
N CYS A 32 1.68 -11.30 -3.30
CA CYS A 32 1.52 -11.32 -1.84
C CYS A 32 2.63 -12.13 -1.16
N GLU A 33 2.93 -13.34 -1.66
CA GLU A 33 4.00 -14.19 -1.11
C GLU A 33 5.38 -13.51 -1.15
N ASN A 34 5.74 -12.93 -2.31
CA ASN A 34 6.99 -12.19 -2.44
C ASN A 34 7.04 -10.94 -1.53
N THR A 35 5.90 -10.28 -1.33
CA THR A 35 5.78 -9.13 -0.42
C THR A 35 6.01 -9.58 1.03
N GLU A 36 5.41 -10.68 1.45
CA GLU A 36 5.61 -11.23 2.80
C GLU A 36 7.07 -11.61 3.05
N GLU A 37 7.70 -12.33 2.12
CA GLU A 37 9.11 -12.69 2.22
C GLU A 37 10.03 -11.46 2.30
N TYR A 38 9.75 -10.45 1.48
CA TYR A 38 10.52 -9.21 1.47
C TYR A 38 10.39 -8.43 2.77
N ILE A 39 9.17 -8.26 3.28
CA ILE A 39 8.93 -7.57 4.55
C ILE A 39 9.52 -8.36 5.72
N ALA A 40 9.38 -9.70 5.75
CA ALA A 40 9.95 -10.54 6.78
C ALA A 40 11.48 -10.41 6.87
N MET A 41 12.17 -10.37 5.74
CA MET A 41 13.61 -10.10 5.69
C MET A 41 13.96 -8.74 6.33
N HIS A 42 13.17 -7.71 6.08
CA HIS A 42 13.40 -6.38 6.68
C HIS A 42 13.06 -6.34 8.17
N VAL A 43 12.06 -7.10 8.61
CA VAL A 43 11.76 -7.27 10.05
C VAL A 43 12.97 -7.90 10.77
N GLU A 44 13.58 -8.94 10.20
CA GLU A 44 14.80 -9.54 10.78
C GLU A 44 15.96 -8.53 10.89
N LEU A 45 16.10 -7.62 9.92
CA LEU A 45 17.10 -6.55 9.99
C LEU A 45 16.77 -5.51 11.06
N ALA A 46 15.48 -5.18 11.18
CA ALA A 46 14.96 -4.27 12.20
C ALA A 46 15.21 -4.80 13.62
N GLU A 47 14.99 -6.10 13.83
CA GLU A 47 15.25 -6.78 15.08
C GLU A 47 16.74 -6.72 15.47
N LYS A 48 17.65 -6.99 14.51
CA LYS A 48 19.12 -6.97 14.76
C LYS A 48 19.62 -5.61 15.25
N ILE A 49 18.99 -4.51 14.82
CA ILE A 49 19.38 -3.16 15.24
C ILE A 49 18.43 -2.55 16.28
N ASN A 50 17.44 -3.32 16.70
CA ASN A 50 16.38 -2.91 17.64
C ASN A 50 15.68 -1.60 17.26
N LYS A 51 15.25 -1.49 15.99
CA LYS A 51 14.49 -0.34 15.49
C LYS A 51 13.18 -0.82 14.88
N PRO A 52 12.11 0.00 14.91
CA PRO A 52 10.88 -0.31 14.19
C PRO A 52 11.10 -0.25 12.67
N LEU A 53 10.30 -1.01 11.93
CA LEU A 53 10.21 -1.00 10.46
C LEU A 53 8.89 -0.35 10.04
N VAL A 54 8.94 0.51 9.04
CA VAL A 54 7.76 1.05 8.36
C VAL A 54 7.83 0.67 6.87
N VAL A 55 6.77 0.06 6.34
CA VAL A 55 6.59 0.00 4.88
C VAL A 55 6.13 1.37 4.42
N GLU A 56 7.10 2.21 4.05
CA GLU A 56 6.88 3.65 3.84
C GLU A 56 6.16 3.95 2.54
N GLU A 57 6.17 2.98 1.61
CA GLU A 57 5.48 3.09 0.34
C GLU A 57 5.13 1.69 -0.18
N PHE A 58 3.85 1.48 -0.48
CA PHE A 58 3.38 0.32 -1.22
C PHE A 58 2.16 0.70 -2.06
N GLY A 59 1.95 -0.03 -3.14
CA GLY A 59 0.81 0.23 -4.02
C GLY A 59 0.50 -0.94 -4.93
N MET A 60 -0.68 -0.85 -5.54
CA MET A 60 -1.18 -1.80 -6.52
C MET A 60 -1.98 -1.02 -7.57
N PRO A 61 -1.71 -1.20 -8.87
CA PRO A 61 -2.51 -0.61 -9.93
C PRO A 61 -3.98 -1.00 -9.86
N ARG A 62 -4.84 -0.20 -10.50
CA ARG A 62 -6.22 -0.62 -10.79
C ARG A 62 -6.23 -1.84 -11.70
N ASP A 63 -7.30 -2.62 -11.61
CA ASP A 63 -7.43 -3.87 -12.38
C ASP A 63 -7.22 -3.64 -13.87
N ASP A 64 -6.58 -4.63 -14.50
CA ASP A 64 -6.26 -4.65 -15.92
C ASP A 64 -5.41 -3.46 -16.40
N MET A 65 -4.65 -2.82 -15.47
CA MET A 65 -3.85 -1.60 -15.72
C MET A 65 -4.69 -0.44 -16.26
N ASN A 66 -5.96 -0.44 -15.96
CA ASN A 66 -6.87 0.60 -16.40
C ASN A 66 -6.84 1.79 -15.42
N PHE A 67 -6.27 2.90 -15.83
CA PHE A 67 -6.08 4.10 -15.00
C PHE A 67 -7.34 4.98 -14.84
N HIS A 68 -8.44 4.66 -15.54
CA HIS A 68 -9.70 5.37 -15.35
C HIS A 68 -10.25 5.12 -13.94
N LYS A 69 -10.69 6.17 -13.28
CA LYS A 69 -11.16 6.08 -11.88
C LYS A 69 -12.38 5.19 -11.67
N GLU A 70 -13.12 4.89 -12.74
CA GLU A 70 -14.27 3.98 -12.74
C GLU A 70 -13.85 2.50 -12.87
N ALA A 71 -12.57 2.23 -13.14
CA ALA A 71 -12.05 0.86 -13.20
C ALA A 71 -12.08 0.21 -11.82
N THR A 72 -12.28 -1.10 -11.80
CA THR A 72 -12.32 -1.87 -10.55
C THR A 72 -10.96 -1.91 -9.84
N THR A 73 -10.99 -2.25 -8.56
CA THR A 73 -9.81 -2.28 -7.68
C THR A 73 -9.68 -3.62 -6.94
N GLU A 74 -10.23 -4.71 -7.48
CA GLU A 74 -10.29 -6.01 -6.79
C GLU A 74 -8.90 -6.54 -6.41
N CYS A 75 -7.92 -6.45 -7.32
CA CYS A 75 -6.54 -6.86 -7.02
C CYS A 75 -5.89 -5.95 -5.99
N ARG A 76 -6.14 -4.63 -6.08
CA ARG A 76 -5.67 -3.64 -5.10
C ARG A 76 -6.25 -3.93 -3.73
N ASP A 77 -7.55 -4.11 -3.65
CA ASP A 77 -8.28 -4.34 -2.40
C ASP A 77 -7.74 -5.58 -1.69
N HIS A 78 -7.57 -6.69 -2.42
CA HIS A 78 -6.97 -7.90 -1.88
C HIS A 78 -5.53 -7.69 -1.39
N TYR A 79 -4.71 -7.00 -2.19
CA TYR A 79 -3.30 -6.74 -1.83
C TYR A 79 -3.17 -5.80 -0.63
N TYR A 80 -4.03 -4.79 -0.54
CA TYR A 80 -4.05 -3.86 0.59
C TYR A 80 -4.47 -4.55 1.87
N ASP A 81 -5.55 -5.34 1.82
CA ASP A 81 -5.99 -6.15 2.95
C ASP A 81 -4.86 -7.07 3.45
N PHE A 82 -4.16 -7.71 2.52
CA PHE A 82 -3.00 -8.56 2.83
C PHE A 82 -1.87 -7.79 3.53
N VAL A 83 -1.45 -6.63 3.02
CA VAL A 83 -0.39 -5.82 3.63
C VAL A 83 -0.81 -5.28 4.99
N PHE A 84 -2.05 -4.78 5.11
CA PHE A 84 -2.57 -4.31 6.39
C PHE A 84 -2.67 -5.44 7.43
N ALA A 85 -3.07 -6.65 7.04
CA ALA A 85 -3.11 -7.80 7.94
C ALA A 85 -1.73 -8.15 8.53
N MET A 86 -0.64 -7.92 7.80
CA MET A 86 0.71 -8.07 8.33
C MET A 86 1.00 -7.05 9.45
N VAL A 87 0.58 -5.79 9.26
CA VAL A 87 0.74 -4.74 10.28
C VAL A 87 -0.15 -5.01 11.49
N GLU A 88 -1.40 -5.42 11.27
CA GLU A 88 -2.34 -5.79 12.36
C GLU A 88 -1.77 -6.92 13.22
N ARG A 89 -1.25 -7.98 12.60
CA ARG A 89 -0.58 -9.09 13.30
C ARG A 89 0.62 -8.61 14.10
N ALA A 90 1.49 -7.78 13.50
CA ALA A 90 2.64 -7.23 14.19
C ALA A 90 2.24 -6.34 15.36
N ALA A 91 1.17 -5.54 15.23
CA ALA A 91 0.62 -4.73 16.32
C ALA A 91 0.10 -5.60 17.47
N ALA A 92 -0.57 -6.72 17.16
CA ALA A 92 -1.08 -7.64 18.17
C ALA A 92 0.03 -8.44 18.88
N GLU A 93 1.14 -8.70 18.23
CA GLU A 93 2.25 -9.52 18.75
C GLU A 93 3.41 -8.68 19.34
N GLY A 94 3.36 -7.36 19.25
CA GLY A 94 4.47 -6.47 19.66
C GLY A 94 5.69 -6.58 18.73
N GLY A 95 5.46 -6.85 17.45
CA GLY A 95 6.50 -7.02 16.43
C GLY A 95 7.13 -5.71 15.97
N LYS A 96 8.18 -5.82 15.15
CA LYS A 96 8.94 -4.66 14.64
C LYS A 96 8.30 -3.95 13.46
N LEU A 97 7.33 -4.56 12.77
CA LEU A 97 6.57 -3.88 11.70
C LEU A 97 5.57 -2.90 12.32
N ALA A 98 5.95 -1.63 12.36
CA ALA A 98 5.26 -0.58 13.11
C ALA A 98 4.19 0.16 12.30
N GLY A 99 4.15 -0.05 10.99
CA GLY A 99 3.14 0.60 10.16
C GLY A 99 3.43 0.53 8.67
N CYS A 100 2.51 1.06 7.89
CA CYS A 100 2.66 1.19 6.44
C CYS A 100 1.94 2.44 5.92
N ASN A 101 2.43 2.96 4.79
CA ASN A 101 1.81 4.05 4.04
C ASN A 101 1.53 3.59 2.62
N PHE A 102 0.30 3.69 2.18
CA PHE A 102 -0.05 3.36 0.81
C PHE A 102 0.27 4.50 -0.15
N TRP A 103 0.61 4.18 -1.36
CA TRP A 103 0.71 5.10 -2.48
C TRP A 103 -0.49 4.91 -3.41
N SER A 104 -1.34 5.94 -3.67
CA SER A 104 -1.32 7.26 -3.07
C SER A 104 -2.74 7.77 -2.91
N TRP A 105 -2.92 8.85 -2.19
CA TRP A 105 -4.23 9.49 -2.03
C TRP A 105 -4.47 10.52 -3.14
N GLY A 106 -5.38 10.20 -4.09
CA GLY A 106 -5.87 11.11 -5.13
C GLY A 106 -7.07 11.96 -4.70
N GLY A 107 -7.81 11.50 -3.71
CA GLY A 107 -8.92 12.25 -3.15
C GLY A 107 -10.02 12.56 -4.16
N TYR A 108 -10.33 13.83 -4.31
CA TYR A 108 -11.36 14.33 -5.24
C TYR A 108 -10.78 14.82 -6.56
N ALA A 109 -9.54 14.53 -6.87
CA ALA A 109 -8.90 14.94 -8.11
C ALA A 109 -9.67 14.42 -9.33
N VAL A 110 -9.77 15.26 -10.35
CA VAL A 110 -10.35 14.91 -11.63
C VAL A 110 -9.24 14.58 -12.60
N THR A 111 -9.27 13.37 -13.14
CA THR A 111 -8.35 12.95 -14.19
C THR A 111 -8.96 13.25 -15.55
N HIS A 112 -8.23 13.94 -16.42
CA HIS A 112 -8.64 14.22 -17.81
C HIS A 112 -8.18 13.06 -18.72
N VAL A 113 -8.71 11.87 -18.45
CA VAL A 113 -8.23 10.63 -19.04
C VAL A 113 -8.48 10.47 -20.52
N GLU A 114 -9.50 11.13 -21.09
CA GLU A 114 -9.79 11.03 -22.52
C GLU A 114 -8.72 11.70 -23.39
N ASP A 115 -8.15 12.81 -22.88
CA ASP A 115 -7.18 13.62 -23.62
C ASP A 115 -5.76 13.54 -23.01
N HIS A 116 -5.64 13.20 -21.71
CA HIS A 116 -4.38 13.25 -20.95
C HIS A 116 -4.20 11.99 -20.11
N GLU A 117 -3.54 11.00 -20.67
CA GLU A 117 -3.08 9.81 -19.92
C GLU A 117 -2.08 10.20 -18.83
N TYR A 118 -1.27 11.21 -19.10
CA TYR A 118 -0.26 11.75 -18.20
C TYR A 118 -0.63 13.15 -17.76
N TRP A 119 -0.12 13.55 -16.60
CA TRP A 119 -0.41 14.88 -16.07
C TRP A 119 0.02 15.99 -17.02
N ALA A 120 -0.86 16.94 -17.23
CA ALA A 120 -0.61 18.15 -18.00
C ALA A 120 -0.93 19.40 -17.19
N LYS A 121 -0.38 20.54 -17.58
CA LYS A 121 -0.61 21.80 -16.88
C LYS A 121 -2.09 22.17 -16.87
N GLY A 122 -2.66 22.25 -15.68
CA GLY A 122 -4.07 22.56 -15.45
C GLY A 122 -4.89 21.38 -14.96
N ASP A 123 -4.30 20.17 -14.96
CA ASP A 123 -4.89 18.99 -14.33
C ASP A 123 -4.77 19.05 -12.81
N ASP A 124 -5.68 18.40 -12.12
CA ASP A 124 -5.56 18.16 -10.70
C ASP A 124 -4.37 17.21 -10.42
N TYR A 125 -3.84 17.28 -9.21
CA TYR A 125 -2.83 16.33 -8.75
C TYR A 125 -3.51 15.10 -8.17
N THR A 126 -3.21 13.93 -8.71
CA THR A 126 -3.75 12.67 -8.22
C THR A 126 -2.88 12.04 -7.13
N GLY A 127 -1.61 12.14 -7.21
CA GLY A 127 -0.63 11.43 -6.40
C GLY A 127 0.26 10.53 -7.25
N ASP A 128 -0.20 10.12 -8.44
CA ASP A 128 0.68 9.48 -9.42
C ASP A 128 1.67 10.52 -9.96
N PRO A 129 2.96 10.15 -10.12
CA PRO A 129 3.96 11.04 -10.72
C PRO A 129 3.53 11.54 -12.10
N ALA A 130 3.92 12.75 -12.47
CA ALA A 130 3.48 13.40 -13.71
C ALA A 130 3.80 12.60 -15.00
N GLN A 131 4.80 11.74 -14.97
CA GLN A 131 5.23 10.88 -16.08
C GLN A 131 4.54 9.50 -16.06
N GLU A 132 3.67 9.23 -15.12
CA GLU A 132 2.89 7.99 -15.01
C GLU A 132 1.43 8.22 -15.35
N GLN A 133 0.70 7.15 -15.62
CA GLN A 133 -0.72 7.21 -15.91
C GLN A 133 -1.50 7.70 -14.68
N GLN A 134 -2.15 8.84 -14.84
CA GLN A 134 -2.85 9.52 -13.74
C GLN A 134 -4.10 8.75 -13.33
N GLY A 135 -4.15 8.30 -12.07
CA GLY A 135 -5.22 7.48 -11.52
C GLY A 135 -4.88 5.98 -11.41
N LEU A 136 -3.76 5.53 -12.01
CA LEU A 136 -3.41 4.11 -12.02
C LEU A 136 -3.21 3.54 -10.60
N ASN A 137 -2.44 4.24 -9.75
CA ASN A 137 -2.18 3.83 -8.38
C ASN A 137 -2.95 4.66 -7.35
N SER A 138 -3.52 5.78 -7.75
CA SER A 138 -4.23 6.67 -6.84
C SER A 138 -5.51 6.06 -6.30
N ILE A 139 -5.79 6.32 -5.02
CA ILE A 139 -7.07 6.03 -4.37
C ILE A 139 -7.89 7.31 -4.40
N PHE A 140 -9.04 7.25 -5.03
CA PHE A 140 -9.98 8.36 -5.05
C PHE A 140 -11.04 8.23 -3.96
N ALA A 141 -11.72 9.32 -3.64
CA ALA A 141 -12.78 9.34 -2.64
C ALA A 141 -13.96 8.39 -2.96
N ASP A 142 -14.10 8.00 -4.23
CA ASP A 142 -15.12 7.06 -4.72
C ASP A 142 -14.66 5.60 -4.69
N ASP A 143 -13.40 5.31 -4.36
CA ASP A 143 -12.88 3.94 -4.18
C ASP A 143 -13.31 3.37 -2.82
N HIS A 144 -14.63 3.20 -2.64
CA HIS A 144 -15.22 2.90 -1.34
C HIS A 144 -14.73 1.58 -0.74
N THR A 145 -14.47 0.56 -1.56
CA THR A 145 -13.97 -0.75 -1.09
C THR A 145 -12.57 -0.64 -0.52
N THR A 146 -11.65 -0.01 -1.23
CA THR A 146 -10.28 0.24 -0.76
C THR A 146 -10.28 1.11 0.51
N ILE A 147 -11.11 2.17 0.56
CA ILE A 147 -11.22 3.05 1.74
C ILE A 147 -11.74 2.29 2.96
N GLU A 148 -12.69 1.38 2.78
CA GLU A 148 -13.22 0.58 3.89
C GLU A 148 -12.16 -0.38 4.44
N ILE A 149 -11.36 -1.00 3.59
CA ILE A 149 -10.21 -1.83 4.00
C ILE A 149 -9.23 -1.00 4.86
N ILE A 150 -8.83 0.19 4.36
CA ILE A 150 -7.94 1.09 5.10
C ILE A 150 -8.53 1.47 6.46
N ARG A 151 -9.82 1.80 6.51
CA ARG A 151 -10.51 2.18 7.75
C ARG A 151 -10.57 1.03 8.74
N SER A 152 -10.93 -0.16 8.27
CA SER A 152 -11.02 -1.37 9.10
C SER A 152 -9.67 -1.73 9.67
N ALA A 153 -8.62 -1.74 8.87
CA ALA A 153 -7.27 -2.01 9.29
C ALA A 153 -6.78 -1.02 10.38
N ASN A 154 -7.00 0.27 10.17
CA ASN A 154 -6.64 1.28 11.16
C ASN A 154 -7.36 1.07 12.51
N ASN A 155 -8.64 0.69 12.49
CA ASN A 155 -9.39 0.40 13.71
C ASN A 155 -8.86 -0.87 14.41
N ASN A 156 -8.55 -1.92 13.66
CA ASN A 156 -7.99 -3.17 14.20
C ASN A 156 -6.63 -2.94 14.84
N ILE A 157 -5.73 -2.21 14.16
CA ILE A 157 -4.41 -1.84 14.69
C ILE A 157 -4.56 -1.03 15.98
N ALA A 158 -5.43 -0.03 15.99
CA ALA A 158 -5.66 0.80 17.18
C ALA A 158 -6.19 -0.03 18.37
N THR A 159 -7.06 -0.99 18.09
CA THR A 159 -7.60 -1.91 19.11
C THR A 159 -6.50 -2.81 19.66
N ALA A 160 -5.70 -3.45 18.80
CA ALA A 160 -4.61 -4.32 19.22
C ALA A 160 -3.58 -3.58 20.10
N LEU A 161 -3.21 -2.36 19.73
CA LEU A 161 -2.29 -1.53 20.52
C LEU A 161 -2.88 -1.11 21.87
N ALA A 162 -4.20 -0.85 21.95
CA ALA A 162 -4.86 -0.52 23.20
C ALA A 162 -4.92 -1.72 24.17
N GLU A 163 -5.12 -2.91 23.64
CA GLU A 163 -5.12 -4.16 24.42
C GLU A 163 -3.74 -4.44 25.00
N GLN A 164 -2.65 -4.33 24.24
CA GLN A 164 -1.29 -4.48 24.73
C GLN A 164 -0.94 -3.50 25.86
N ASN A 165 -1.29 -2.22 25.70
CA ASN A 165 -1.02 -1.21 26.74
C ASN A 165 -1.84 -1.43 28.04
N SER A 166 -2.89 -2.24 28.01
CA SER A 166 -3.69 -2.55 29.18
C SER A 166 -3.18 -3.74 30.01
N GLU A 167 -2.26 -4.52 29.43
CA GLU A 167 -1.63 -5.70 30.06
C GLU A 167 -0.29 -5.38 30.74
N GLU A 168 0.30 -4.20 30.48
CA GLU A 168 1.50 -3.67 31.15
C GLU A 168 1.14 -2.86 32.42
#